data_70c01d5904c0ace3fab04e8d34a48cf0
#
_entry.id   70c01d5904c0ace3fab04e8d34a48cf0
#
_cell.length_a   1.000
_cell.length_b   1.000
_cell.length_c   1.000
_cell.angle_alpha   90.00
_cell.angle_beta   90.00
_cell.angle_gamma   90.00
#
_symmetry.space_group_name_H-M   'P 1'
#
loop_
_entity.id
_entity.type
_entity.pdbx_description
1 polymer ?
#
loop_
_entity_poly.entity_id
_entity_poly.type
_entity_poly.pdbx_seq_one_letter_code
_entity_poly.pdbx_strand_id
1 'polypeptide(L)'
;MDMVSPLKGVLFAAVLFCLLPVARAQRPASTVAPNAVGSDPSWQPGQEPPTSWVDPATGHRVVRVTREADSASFYFNVNAYTPDGKEMVYTTPDGISVLDLTTWKTRSVVQGHVRTIVVGHKTPSVFYIKPEDRGLYVTNVDTGVTKKLATMPDRGGVATVNADETLAAGTYIEGTGGQDYNQPPPGDAHRGDQRGGSQQAQNMLQPMNKGQMMEQRLAARLPLVLFVIDLRTGKLRPLLHSRDWINHLLFSPTDPNLLMYCHEGPWQKVDRIWTIHTDGTHNMLIHKRTMFMEIAGHEFWSPDGKTIWYDWQTPKGEDFWLAGYNVATGKRVAYHMQRNEWSIHFNVTRDGSLFCGDGGDPGQVAHAPDGEWIELFHPQLIEGQGINLPGFWQPGVFHAEHLVNMSRHNYHLEPNVSFTPDQKWVIFRSNMFGPTYVFAVEVAKANRAGGTQP
;
A
#
# COMPACT_ATOMS: atom_id res chain seq x y z
N MET A 1 -50.63 16.36 -67.19
CA MET A 1 -49.52 16.09 -68.14
C MET A 1 -48.50 15.26 -67.42
N ASP A 2 -48.56 14.00 -67.74
CA ASP A 2 -47.83 12.88 -67.15
C ASP A 2 -46.35 12.94 -67.46
N MET A 3 -45.51 12.47 -66.49
CA MET A 3 -44.40 11.69 -66.91
C MET A 3 -43.94 10.78 -65.76
N VAL A 4 -44.10 9.53 -65.96
CA VAL A 4 -43.71 8.37 -65.24
C VAL A 4 -42.19 8.21 -65.38
N SER A 5 -41.51 7.93 -64.32
CA SER A 5 -40.09 7.51 -64.32
C SER A 5 -39.91 6.17 -63.62
N PRO A 6 -39.07 5.24 -64.12
CA PRO A 6 -39.13 3.83 -63.73
C PRO A 6 -38.25 3.49 -62.51
N LEU A 7 -38.77 2.55 -61.73
CA LEU A 7 -38.07 1.82 -60.68
C LEU A 7 -36.79 1.13 -61.21
N LYS A 8 -35.61 1.41 -60.61
CA LYS A 8 -34.47 0.58 -60.77
C LYS A 8 -34.38 -0.37 -59.55
N GLY A 9 -34.54 -1.67 -59.85
CA GLY A 9 -34.41 -2.73 -58.89
C GLY A 9 -32.94 -2.83 -58.39
N VAL A 10 -32.80 -2.87 -57.09
CA VAL A 10 -31.53 -3.20 -56.43
C VAL A 10 -31.56 -4.67 -56.07
N LEU A 11 -30.68 -5.45 -56.72
CA LEU A 11 -30.43 -6.85 -56.43
C LEU A 11 -29.71 -6.95 -55.05
N PHE A 12 -30.35 -7.54 -54.05
CA PHE A 12 -29.69 -7.96 -52.81
C PHE A 12 -28.97 -9.27 -53.08
N ALA A 13 -27.63 -9.23 -53.14
CA ALA A 13 -26.79 -10.41 -53.06
C ALA A 13 -26.71 -10.86 -51.61
N ALA A 14 -27.35 -11.98 -51.27
CA ALA A 14 -27.20 -12.63 -49.99
C ALA A 14 -25.83 -13.30 -49.92
N VAL A 15 -24.90 -12.74 -49.13
CA VAL A 15 -23.66 -13.38 -48.81
C VAL A 15 -23.91 -14.36 -47.66
N LEU A 16 -23.89 -15.64 -47.98
CA LEU A 16 -23.98 -16.75 -47.03
C LEU A 16 -22.64 -16.87 -46.26
N PHE A 17 -22.60 -16.38 -45.04
CA PHE A 17 -21.46 -16.63 -44.15
C PHE A 17 -21.58 -18.06 -43.64
N CYS A 18 -20.72 -18.94 -44.15
CA CYS A 18 -20.47 -20.26 -43.55
C CYS A 18 -19.73 -20.05 -42.24
N LEU A 19 -20.44 -20.16 -41.11
CA LEU A 19 -19.84 -20.31 -39.79
C LEU A 19 -19.18 -21.68 -39.67
N LEU A 20 -17.89 -21.76 -39.93
CA LEU A 20 -17.07 -22.89 -39.50
C LEU A 20 -16.88 -22.80 -37.99
N PRO A 21 -17.12 -23.88 -37.22
CA PRO A 21 -16.77 -23.88 -35.80
C PRO A 21 -15.25 -23.82 -35.65
N VAL A 22 -14.77 -22.72 -35.09
CA VAL A 22 -13.37 -22.64 -34.61
C VAL A 22 -13.25 -23.61 -33.46
N ALA A 23 -12.71 -24.78 -33.72
CA ALA A 23 -12.28 -25.72 -32.67
C ALA A 23 -11.21 -25.00 -31.83
N ARG A 24 -11.61 -24.58 -30.64
CA ARG A 24 -10.71 -24.05 -29.60
C ARG A 24 -9.82 -25.23 -29.20
N ALA A 25 -8.59 -25.25 -29.72
CA ALA A 25 -7.58 -26.19 -29.25
C ALA A 25 -7.38 -25.96 -27.77
N GLN A 26 -7.90 -26.83 -26.93
CA GLN A 26 -7.53 -26.90 -25.52
C GLN A 26 -6.03 -27.23 -25.49
N ARG A 27 -5.21 -26.24 -25.12
CA ARG A 27 -3.84 -26.53 -24.72
C ARG A 27 -3.91 -27.52 -23.55
N PRO A 28 -3.12 -28.60 -23.59
CA PRO A 28 -3.03 -29.47 -22.43
C PRO A 28 -2.59 -28.63 -21.23
N ALA A 29 -3.32 -28.75 -20.12
CA ALA A 29 -2.91 -28.17 -18.85
C ALA A 29 -1.49 -28.69 -18.59
N SER A 30 -0.54 -27.78 -18.57
CA SER A 30 0.81 -28.07 -18.12
C SER A 30 0.69 -28.44 -16.65
N THR A 31 0.75 -29.72 -16.34
CA THR A 31 0.97 -30.25 -15.00
C THR A 31 2.44 -30.06 -14.67
N VAL A 32 2.90 -28.82 -14.63
CA VAL A 32 4.09 -28.46 -13.87
C VAL A 32 3.60 -28.43 -12.43
N ALA A 33 3.95 -29.46 -11.65
CA ALA A 33 3.82 -29.40 -10.21
C ALA A 33 4.47 -28.07 -9.77
N PRO A 34 3.80 -27.26 -8.92
CA PRO A 34 4.41 -26.04 -8.42
C PRO A 34 5.71 -26.48 -7.73
N ASN A 35 6.84 -26.07 -8.30
CA ASN A 35 8.13 -26.24 -7.65
C ASN A 35 8.06 -25.37 -6.38
N ALA A 36 7.73 -26.01 -5.27
CA ALA A 36 7.73 -25.44 -3.93
C ALA A 36 9.19 -25.10 -3.53
N VAL A 37 9.70 -23.97 -3.98
CA VAL A 37 11.07 -23.53 -3.68
C VAL A 37 11.06 -22.05 -3.36
N GLY A 38 10.73 -21.69 -2.12
CA GLY A 38 10.67 -20.28 -1.80
C GLY A 38 10.79 -19.89 -0.34
N SER A 39 10.96 -20.80 0.55
CA SER A 39 11.35 -20.61 1.94
C SER A 39 12.51 -21.56 2.19
N ASP A 40 13.22 -21.43 3.32
CA ASP A 40 14.24 -22.43 3.67
C ASP A 40 13.71 -23.85 3.34
N PRO A 41 14.26 -24.52 2.34
CA PRO A 41 13.74 -25.82 1.87
C PRO A 41 13.82 -26.91 2.93
N SER A 42 14.59 -26.69 4.00
CA SER A 42 14.76 -27.62 5.12
C SER A 42 13.66 -27.48 6.19
N TRP A 43 12.92 -26.34 6.23
CA TRP A 43 11.91 -26.14 7.25
C TRP A 43 10.62 -26.93 7.00
N GLN A 44 10.10 -27.54 8.05
CA GLN A 44 8.82 -28.27 8.05
C GLN A 44 7.82 -27.65 9.03
N PRO A 45 6.50 -27.70 8.76
CA PRO A 45 5.47 -27.24 9.68
C PRO A 45 5.64 -27.83 11.09
N GLY A 46 5.57 -26.98 12.10
CA GLY A 46 5.77 -27.36 13.52
C GLY A 46 7.20 -27.21 14.03
N GLN A 47 8.14 -26.88 13.18
CA GLN A 47 9.49 -26.48 13.58
C GLN A 47 9.55 -24.98 13.88
N GLU A 48 10.53 -24.57 14.69
CA GLU A 48 10.85 -23.14 14.85
C GLU A 48 11.22 -22.54 13.48
N PRO A 49 10.60 -21.41 13.06
CA PRO A 49 10.95 -20.77 11.80
C PRO A 49 12.42 -20.34 11.76
N PRO A 50 13.10 -20.49 10.60
CA PRO A 50 14.50 -20.13 10.47
C PRO A 50 14.73 -18.65 10.79
N THR A 51 15.89 -18.34 11.36
CA THR A 51 16.27 -16.96 11.65
C THR A 51 16.94 -16.28 10.46
N SER A 52 17.58 -17.03 9.56
CA SER A 52 18.18 -16.51 8.33
C SER A 52 18.44 -17.64 7.34
N TRP A 53 18.27 -17.35 6.05
CA TRP A 53 18.60 -18.27 4.94
C TRP A 53 18.96 -17.46 3.69
N VAL A 54 19.55 -18.10 2.70
CA VAL A 54 19.66 -17.59 1.33
C VAL A 54 18.53 -18.20 0.51
N ASP A 55 17.68 -17.35 -0.07
CA ASP A 55 16.61 -17.85 -0.93
C ASP A 55 17.22 -18.57 -2.14
N PRO A 56 16.94 -19.87 -2.33
CA PRO A 56 17.57 -20.67 -3.38
C PRO A 56 17.14 -20.25 -4.79
N ALA A 57 15.98 -19.62 -4.93
CA ALA A 57 15.48 -19.18 -6.24
C ALA A 57 16.13 -17.85 -6.68
N THR A 58 16.49 -16.99 -5.71
CA THR A 58 16.93 -15.62 -6.01
C THR A 58 18.39 -15.35 -5.65
N GLY A 59 18.93 -16.06 -4.67
CA GLY A 59 20.27 -15.88 -4.15
C GLY A 59 20.41 -14.72 -3.15
N HIS A 60 19.31 -14.12 -2.71
CA HIS A 60 19.30 -13.07 -1.69
C HIS A 60 19.19 -13.64 -0.29
N ARG A 61 19.85 -13.00 0.66
CA ARG A 61 19.77 -13.38 2.07
C ARG A 61 18.52 -12.81 2.70
N VAL A 62 17.74 -13.67 3.36
CA VAL A 62 16.55 -13.31 4.12
C VAL A 62 16.81 -13.51 5.60
N VAL A 63 16.35 -12.59 6.45
CA VAL A 63 16.46 -12.63 7.90
C VAL A 63 15.09 -12.43 8.51
N ARG A 64 14.68 -13.31 9.44
CA ARG A 64 13.52 -13.08 10.31
C ARG A 64 13.95 -12.14 11.43
N VAL A 65 13.48 -10.90 11.40
CA VAL A 65 13.95 -9.85 12.30
C VAL A 65 13.15 -9.74 13.59
N THR A 66 11.93 -10.34 13.64
CA THR A 66 11.14 -10.42 14.87
C THR A 66 11.04 -11.87 15.36
N ARG A 67 10.88 -12.03 16.67
CA ARG A 67 10.71 -13.34 17.31
C ARG A 67 9.30 -13.57 17.81
N GLU A 68 8.60 -12.51 18.11
CA GLU A 68 7.22 -12.52 18.60
C GLU A 68 6.29 -12.92 17.46
N ALA A 69 5.56 -14.01 17.66
CA ALA A 69 4.49 -14.41 16.73
C ALA A 69 3.45 -13.29 16.60
N ASP A 70 2.87 -13.14 15.42
CA ASP A 70 1.89 -12.11 15.09
C ASP A 70 2.42 -10.67 15.23
N SER A 71 3.74 -10.49 15.10
CA SER A 71 4.37 -9.17 14.94
C SER A 71 4.23 -8.67 13.49
N ALA A 72 4.10 -7.36 13.32
CA ALA A 72 3.90 -6.77 11.99
C ALA A 72 4.65 -5.44 11.82
N SER A 73 5.24 -5.23 10.62
CA SER A 73 5.68 -3.92 10.15
C SER A 73 4.49 -3.01 9.90
N PHE A 74 4.72 -1.71 9.81
CA PHE A 74 3.68 -0.74 9.48
C PHE A 74 3.18 -0.93 8.04
N TYR A 75 2.10 -0.25 7.72
CA TYR A 75 1.63 -0.18 6.34
C TYR A 75 2.69 0.49 5.46
N PHE A 76 2.84 0.05 4.22
CA PHE A 76 3.97 0.34 3.32
C PHE A 76 4.31 1.83 3.17
N ASN A 77 3.33 2.73 3.31
CA ASN A 77 3.48 4.17 3.12
C ASN A 77 3.62 4.95 4.44
N VAL A 78 3.64 4.27 5.59
CA VAL A 78 3.76 4.88 6.92
C VAL A 78 5.20 4.82 7.39
N ASN A 79 5.79 5.95 7.81
CA ASN A 79 7.14 5.95 8.37
C ASN A 79 7.21 5.11 9.65
N ALA A 80 8.08 4.10 9.62
CA ALA A 80 8.38 3.21 10.75
C ALA A 80 9.76 3.45 11.36
N TYR A 81 10.57 4.34 10.80
CA TYR A 81 11.98 4.49 11.14
C TYR A 81 12.24 5.73 11.99
N THR A 82 13.15 5.60 12.94
CA THR A 82 13.65 6.76 13.70
C THR A 82 14.40 7.75 12.80
N PRO A 83 14.46 9.06 13.15
CA PRO A 83 15.07 10.07 12.30
C PRO A 83 16.55 9.84 12.00
N ASP A 84 17.27 9.15 12.89
CA ASP A 84 18.68 8.78 12.69
C ASP A 84 18.87 7.51 11.83
N GLY A 85 17.76 6.86 11.45
CA GLY A 85 17.72 5.69 10.59
C GLY A 85 18.26 4.40 11.23
N LYS A 86 18.44 4.35 12.54
CA LYS A 86 19.02 3.19 13.21
C LYS A 86 18.02 2.19 13.74
N GLU A 87 16.81 2.61 13.99
CA GLU A 87 15.76 1.77 14.57
C GLU A 87 14.49 1.79 13.74
N MET A 88 13.79 0.66 13.72
CA MET A 88 12.46 0.49 13.16
C MET A 88 11.46 0.16 14.25
N VAL A 89 10.33 0.83 14.26
CA VAL A 89 9.19 0.52 15.12
C VAL A 89 8.29 -0.50 14.44
N TYR A 90 7.80 -1.48 15.18
CA TYR A 90 6.85 -2.49 14.70
C TYR A 90 5.82 -2.82 15.78
N THR A 91 4.73 -3.47 15.40
CA THR A 91 3.65 -3.87 16.33
C THR A 91 3.81 -5.33 16.74
N THR A 92 3.39 -5.62 17.97
CA THR A 92 3.25 -6.98 18.51
C THR A 92 1.84 -7.13 19.09
N PRO A 93 1.38 -8.36 19.40
CA PRO A 93 0.12 -8.55 20.11
C PRO A 93 0.04 -7.80 21.45
N ASP A 94 1.19 -7.56 22.09
CA ASP A 94 1.30 -6.92 23.40
C ASP A 94 1.59 -5.42 23.34
N GLY A 95 1.68 -4.83 22.13
CA GLY A 95 1.90 -3.39 21.98
C GLY A 95 2.86 -2.99 20.88
N ILE A 96 3.81 -2.11 21.19
CA ILE A 96 4.81 -1.56 20.25
C ILE A 96 6.20 -1.94 20.71
N SER A 97 6.99 -2.44 19.77
CA SER A 97 8.40 -2.76 19.94
C SER A 97 9.28 -2.04 18.94
N VAL A 98 10.56 -2.01 19.21
CA VAL A 98 11.60 -1.39 18.39
C VAL A 98 12.66 -2.43 18.04
N LEU A 99 13.11 -2.40 16.80
CA LEU A 99 14.16 -3.22 16.22
C LEU A 99 15.37 -2.33 15.89
N ASP A 100 16.54 -2.67 16.44
CA ASP A 100 17.82 -2.08 16.02
C ASP A 100 18.23 -2.68 14.66
N LEU A 101 18.37 -1.85 13.64
CA LEU A 101 18.65 -2.27 12.26
C LEU A 101 20.09 -2.75 12.02
N THR A 102 20.99 -2.56 12.99
CA THR A 102 22.36 -3.03 12.90
C THR A 102 22.52 -4.41 13.55
N THR A 103 21.90 -4.58 14.70
CA THR A 103 22.09 -5.79 15.53
C THR A 103 20.94 -6.77 15.46
N TRP A 104 19.81 -6.38 14.87
CA TRP A 104 18.54 -7.11 14.86
C TRP A 104 17.99 -7.43 16.26
N LYS A 105 18.40 -6.67 17.27
CA LYS A 105 17.86 -6.80 18.62
C LYS A 105 16.56 -6.03 18.76
N THR A 106 15.64 -6.61 19.49
CA THR A 106 14.30 -6.03 19.74
C THR A 106 14.15 -5.64 21.21
N ARG A 107 13.31 -4.63 21.47
CA ARG A 107 12.88 -4.21 22.81
C ARG A 107 11.44 -3.69 22.78
N SER A 108 10.66 -3.98 23.81
CA SER A 108 9.33 -3.41 23.99
C SER A 108 9.42 -1.95 24.44
N VAL A 109 8.55 -1.10 23.91
CA VAL A 109 8.50 0.35 24.22
C VAL A 109 7.14 0.77 24.76
N VAL A 110 6.04 0.27 24.20
CA VAL A 110 4.68 0.53 24.66
C VAL A 110 3.96 -0.79 24.86
N GLN A 111 3.37 -0.97 26.03
CA GLN A 111 2.57 -2.15 26.36
C GLN A 111 1.07 -1.84 26.30
N GLY A 112 0.28 -2.87 25.97
CA GLY A 112 -1.16 -2.83 25.90
C GLY A 112 -1.71 -2.66 24.48
N HIS A 113 -3.03 -2.73 24.36
CA HIS A 113 -3.72 -2.61 23.09
C HIS A 113 -3.66 -1.15 22.58
N VAL A 114 -2.95 -0.92 21.50
CA VAL A 114 -2.77 0.41 20.90
C VAL A 114 -2.89 0.35 19.38
N ARG A 115 -3.35 1.44 18.77
CA ARG A 115 -3.33 1.63 17.32
C ARG A 115 -2.20 2.59 16.96
N THR A 116 -1.15 2.06 16.38
CA THR A 116 0.00 2.84 15.94
C THR A 116 -0.37 3.76 14.78
N ILE A 117 0.20 4.96 14.75
CA ILE A 117 -0.02 5.96 13.71
C ILE A 117 1.22 6.09 12.84
N VAL A 118 2.33 6.58 13.40
CA VAL A 118 3.56 6.88 12.65
C VAL A 118 4.72 7.05 13.62
N VAL A 119 5.95 6.84 13.15
CA VAL A 119 7.17 7.31 13.83
C VAL A 119 7.48 8.73 13.38
N GLY A 120 7.88 9.59 14.30
CA GLY A 120 8.21 10.98 14.04
C GLY A 120 9.39 11.14 13.07
N HIS A 121 9.35 12.20 12.27
CA HIS A 121 10.45 12.53 11.35
C HIS A 121 11.54 13.38 12.02
N LYS A 122 11.24 13.99 13.18
CA LYS A 122 12.12 14.93 13.88
C LYS A 122 12.68 14.35 15.18
N THR A 123 11.88 13.60 15.91
CA THR A 123 12.25 12.99 17.17
C THR A 123 12.10 11.47 17.12
N PRO A 124 12.89 10.69 17.88
CA PRO A 124 12.73 9.23 17.96
C PRO A 124 11.47 8.90 18.79
N SER A 125 10.31 9.22 18.25
CA SER A 125 9.03 9.13 18.93
C SER A 125 8.01 8.36 18.10
N VAL A 126 7.24 7.49 18.75
CA VAL A 126 6.10 6.81 18.12
C VAL A 126 4.79 7.44 18.57
N PHE A 127 3.93 7.77 17.61
CA PHE A 127 2.59 8.29 17.84
C PHE A 127 1.57 7.17 17.71
N TYR A 128 0.61 7.09 18.63
CA TYR A 128 -0.39 6.04 18.66
C TYR A 128 -1.67 6.48 19.40
N ILE A 129 -2.74 5.74 19.19
CA ILE A 129 -4.03 5.92 19.89
C ILE A 129 -4.20 4.79 20.89
N LYS A 130 -4.65 5.12 22.09
CA LYS A 130 -5.20 4.16 23.04
C LYS A 130 -6.72 4.13 22.87
N PRO A 131 -7.31 3.01 22.42
CA PRO A 131 -8.75 2.92 22.19
C PRO A 131 -9.59 3.12 23.45
N GLU A 132 -9.09 2.69 24.61
CA GLU A 132 -9.81 2.72 25.89
C GLU A 132 -10.19 4.12 26.35
N ASP A 133 -9.40 5.15 26.03
CA ASP A 133 -9.67 6.55 26.38
C ASP A 133 -9.69 7.48 25.18
N ARG A 134 -9.61 6.91 23.97
CA ARG A 134 -9.52 7.63 22.68
C ARG A 134 -8.42 8.70 22.67
N GLY A 135 -7.37 8.46 23.45
CA GLY A 135 -6.24 9.37 23.60
C GLY A 135 -5.22 9.23 22.48
N LEU A 136 -4.79 10.36 21.92
CA LEU A 136 -3.58 10.44 21.10
C LEU A 136 -2.37 10.56 22.03
N TYR A 137 -1.43 9.65 21.89
CA TYR A 137 -0.21 9.56 22.71
C TYR A 137 1.03 9.64 21.85
N VAL A 138 2.11 10.08 22.47
CA VAL A 138 3.47 9.96 21.94
C VAL A 138 4.36 9.34 23.00
N THR A 139 5.24 8.42 22.57
CA THR A 139 6.29 7.84 23.41
C THR A 139 7.62 8.03 22.71
N ASN A 140 8.59 8.66 23.40
CA ASN A 140 9.96 8.69 22.93
C ASN A 140 10.54 7.29 23.09
N VAL A 141 11.05 6.69 21.99
CA VAL A 141 11.45 5.29 21.98
C VAL A 141 12.75 5.04 22.75
N ASP A 142 13.62 6.04 22.88
CA ASP A 142 14.90 5.92 23.59
C ASP A 142 14.71 6.00 25.10
N THR A 143 13.85 6.92 25.56
CA THR A 143 13.67 7.20 26.99
C THR A 143 12.46 6.52 27.62
N GLY A 144 11.52 6.02 26.80
CA GLY A 144 10.25 5.47 27.23
C GLY A 144 9.25 6.51 27.76
N VAL A 145 9.58 7.80 27.72
CA VAL A 145 8.72 8.87 28.23
C VAL A 145 7.49 9.00 27.35
N THR A 146 6.32 8.86 27.96
CA THR A 146 5.00 8.90 27.31
C THR A 146 4.24 10.16 27.72
N LYS A 147 3.55 10.78 26.74
CA LYS A 147 2.69 11.94 26.95
C LYS A 147 1.38 11.77 26.18
N LYS A 148 0.25 12.09 26.82
CA LYS A 148 -1.03 12.27 26.13
C LYS A 148 -1.06 13.66 25.49
N LEU A 149 -1.38 13.72 24.19
CA LEU A 149 -1.40 14.95 23.39
C LEU A 149 -2.80 15.52 23.22
N ALA A 150 -3.78 14.64 22.99
CA ALA A 150 -5.17 15.04 22.73
C ALA A 150 -6.14 13.88 23.02
N THR A 151 -7.44 14.16 22.96
CA THR A 151 -8.49 13.15 22.89
C THR A 151 -9.17 13.26 21.52
N MET A 152 -9.43 12.11 20.88
CA MET A 152 -10.05 12.07 19.57
C MET A 152 -11.51 12.50 19.63
N PRO A 153 -12.02 13.17 18.58
CA PRO A 153 -13.45 13.46 18.47
C PRO A 153 -14.26 12.16 18.37
N ASP A 154 -15.54 12.24 18.70
CA ASP A 154 -16.47 11.14 18.48
C ASP A 154 -16.51 10.77 17.00
N ARG A 155 -16.58 9.47 16.71
CA ARG A 155 -16.63 8.92 15.34
C ARG A 155 -15.47 9.40 14.44
N GLY A 156 -14.30 9.61 15.05
CA GLY A 156 -13.12 10.07 14.33
C GLY A 156 -11.83 9.51 14.89
N GLY A 157 -10.75 9.76 14.16
CA GLY A 157 -9.40 9.36 14.53
C GLY A 157 -8.34 10.13 13.77
N VAL A 158 -7.14 10.12 14.33
CA VAL A 158 -5.91 10.62 13.69
C VAL A 158 -5.31 9.50 12.86
N ALA A 159 -4.74 9.86 11.71
CA ALA A 159 -4.08 8.93 10.79
C ALA A 159 -2.61 9.26 10.54
N THR A 160 -2.17 10.50 10.76
CA THR A 160 -0.79 10.92 10.45
C THR A 160 -0.36 12.11 11.32
N VAL A 161 0.96 12.33 11.42
CA VAL A 161 1.60 13.48 12.08
C VAL A 161 2.56 14.11 11.08
N ASN A 162 2.65 15.46 11.08
CA ASN A 162 3.45 16.20 10.12
C ASN A 162 4.96 16.14 10.43
N ALA A 163 5.78 16.55 9.45
CA ALA A 163 7.23 16.41 9.46
C ALA A 163 7.94 17.08 10.64
N ASP A 164 7.38 18.18 11.18
CA ASP A 164 7.94 18.92 12.33
C ASP A 164 7.29 18.54 13.67
N GLU A 165 6.35 17.58 13.66
CA GLU A 165 5.67 17.03 14.84
C GLU A 165 4.85 18.07 15.61
N THR A 166 4.28 19.04 14.90
CA THR A 166 3.43 20.10 15.47
C THR A 166 1.95 19.86 15.26
N LEU A 167 1.58 19.12 14.21
CA LEU A 167 0.20 18.85 13.82
C LEU A 167 -0.03 17.35 13.63
N ALA A 168 -1.20 16.87 14.05
CA ALA A 168 -1.74 15.59 13.62
C ALA A 168 -2.98 15.81 12.75
N ALA A 169 -3.18 15.00 11.71
CA ALA A 169 -4.36 15.06 10.85
C ALA A 169 -5.22 13.80 10.98
N GLY A 170 -6.53 14.00 10.83
CA GLY A 170 -7.51 12.94 10.96
C GLY A 170 -8.84 13.31 10.32
N THR A 171 -9.80 12.37 10.44
CA THR A 171 -11.18 12.58 9.99
C THR A 171 -12.18 12.22 11.08
N TYR A 172 -13.34 12.86 11.04
CA TYR A 172 -14.50 12.43 11.82
C TYR A 172 -15.79 12.61 11.02
N ILE A 173 -16.85 11.87 11.41
CA ILE A 173 -18.17 12.00 10.81
C ILE A 173 -19.00 12.93 11.69
N GLU A 174 -19.58 13.99 11.08
CA GLU A 174 -20.46 14.93 11.80
C GLU A 174 -21.82 14.29 12.13
N GLY A 175 -22.44 14.76 13.21
CA GLY A 175 -23.76 14.34 13.65
C GLY A 175 -23.76 13.06 14.48
N THR A 176 -24.95 12.71 14.98
CA THR A 176 -25.16 11.58 15.92
C THR A 176 -25.82 10.36 15.28
N GLY A 177 -26.25 10.46 14.02
CA GLY A 177 -26.97 9.41 13.30
C GLY A 177 -26.11 8.64 12.30
N GLY A 178 -26.49 7.38 12.04
CA GLY A 178 -25.92 6.55 11.00
C GLY A 178 -24.84 5.57 11.47
N GLN A 179 -24.54 4.60 10.61
CA GLN A 179 -23.52 3.57 10.86
C GLN A 179 -22.13 4.23 10.86
N ASP A 180 -21.27 3.82 11.79
CA ASP A 180 -19.86 4.25 11.79
C ASP A 180 -19.06 3.46 10.75
N TYR A 181 -18.97 4.00 9.54
CA TYR A 181 -18.22 3.41 8.45
C TYR A 181 -16.70 3.67 8.57
N ASN A 182 -16.22 4.38 9.57
CA ASN A 182 -14.79 4.53 9.85
C ASN A 182 -14.22 3.36 10.62
N GLN A 183 -15.07 2.50 11.16
CA GLN A 183 -14.62 1.21 11.63
C GLN A 183 -14.42 0.29 10.41
N PRO A 184 -13.29 -0.38 10.29
CA PRO A 184 -13.13 -1.42 9.30
C PRO A 184 -14.27 -2.44 9.47
N PRO A 185 -14.80 -3.01 8.38
CA PRO A 185 -15.76 -4.10 8.49
C PRO A 185 -15.14 -5.19 9.36
N PRO A 186 -15.97 -5.94 10.14
CA PRO A 186 -15.49 -7.08 10.90
C PRO A 186 -14.77 -8.05 9.94
N GLY A 187 -13.42 -8.07 9.98
CA GLY A 187 -12.60 -8.83 9.06
C GLY A 187 -11.52 -8.04 8.29
N ASP A 188 -11.64 -6.70 8.20
CA ASP A 188 -10.64 -5.80 7.57
C ASP A 188 -9.88 -4.92 8.58
N ALA A 189 -10.09 -5.08 9.87
CA ALA A 189 -9.09 -4.68 10.86
C ALA A 189 -7.81 -5.43 10.45
N HIS A 190 -6.71 -4.69 10.25
CA HIS A 190 -5.39 -5.26 10.05
C HIS A 190 -5.32 -6.55 10.87
N ARG A 191 -5.28 -7.72 10.20
CA ARG A 191 -5.45 -9.04 10.83
C ARG A 191 -4.27 -9.40 11.77
N GLY A 192 -3.88 -8.46 12.64
CA GLY A 192 -3.11 -8.70 13.83
C GLY A 192 -3.97 -8.80 15.09
N ASP A 193 -5.28 -8.52 15.01
CA ASP A 193 -6.13 -8.42 16.21
C ASP A 193 -7.37 -9.31 16.11
N GLN A 194 -7.17 -10.64 16.02
CA GLN A 194 -8.24 -11.60 16.24
C GLN A 194 -8.15 -12.15 17.66
N ARG A 195 -8.81 -11.50 18.63
CA ARG A 195 -9.30 -12.17 19.83
C ARG A 195 -10.68 -11.65 20.20
N GLY A 196 -11.69 -12.57 20.11
CA GLY A 196 -12.88 -12.56 20.93
C GLY A 196 -14.12 -11.91 20.36
N GLY A 197 -14.72 -12.47 19.33
CA GLY A 197 -16.12 -12.28 18.99
C GLY A 197 -16.92 -13.56 19.27
N SER A 198 -17.92 -13.49 20.13
CA SER A 198 -18.80 -14.60 20.48
C SER A 198 -19.52 -15.21 19.27
N GLN A 199 -19.66 -16.54 19.23
CA GLN A 199 -20.33 -17.34 18.20
C GLN A 199 -21.82 -17.00 17.93
N GLN A 200 -22.42 -16.03 18.58
CA GLN A 200 -23.83 -15.66 18.41
C GLN A 200 -24.11 -14.59 17.34
N ALA A 201 -23.09 -13.92 16.79
CA ALA A 201 -23.25 -12.95 15.70
C ALA A 201 -23.17 -13.55 14.28
N GLN A 202 -22.98 -14.86 14.16
CA GLN A 202 -22.71 -15.53 12.87
C GLN A 202 -23.97 -15.82 12.02
N ASN A 203 -25.15 -15.52 12.46
CA ASN A 203 -26.40 -15.90 11.76
C ASN A 203 -27.19 -14.76 11.12
N MET A 204 -26.68 -13.55 11.03
CA MET A 204 -27.35 -12.47 10.30
C MET A 204 -26.37 -11.68 9.46
N LEU A 205 -26.54 -11.82 8.13
CA LEU A 205 -25.85 -11.14 7.02
C LEU A 205 -24.51 -11.81 6.64
N GLN A 206 -24.45 -12.27 5.41
CA GLN A 206 -23.17 -12.60 4.75
C GLN A 206 -22.24 -11.39 4.90
N PRO A 207 -20.97 -11.57 5.33
CA PRO A 207 -20.06 -10.45 5.45
C PRO A 207 -19.94 -9.77 4.08
N MET A 208 -20.23 -8.48 4.06
CA MET A 208 -20.18 -7.64 2.87
C MET A 208 -18.74 -7.64 2.36
N ASN A 209 -18.54 -7.94 1.08
CA ASN A 209 -17.20 -7.84 0.50
C ASN A 209 -16.76 -6.37 0.40
N LYS A 210 -15.44 -6.13 0.31
CA LYS A 210 -14.83 -4.79 0.26
C LYS A 210 -15.46 -3.90 -0.83
N GLY A 211 -15.76 -4.46 -2.01
CA GLY A 211 -16.39 -3.73 -3.10
C GLY A 211 -17.80 -3.25 -2.78
N GLN A 212 -18.62 -4.10 -2.16
CA GLN A 212 -19.97 -3.74 -1.72
C GLN A 212 -19.94 -2.66 -0.63
N MET A 213 -19.03 -2.75 0.31
CA MET A 213 -18.82 -1.74 1.35
C MET A 213 -18.43 -0.38 0.74
N MET A 214 -17.53 -0.37 -0.24
CA MET A 214 -17.14 0.86 -0.95
C MET A 214 -18.32 1.50 -1.70
N GLU A 215 -19.14 0.70 -2.37
CA GLU A 215 -20.34 1.19 -3.07
C GLU A 215 -21.36 1.80 -2.10
N GLN A 216 -21.63 1.12 -0.98
CA GLN A 216 -22.58 1.62 0.03
C GLN A 216 -22.09 2.93 0.65
N ARG A 217 -20.81 3.02 0.95
CA ARG A 217 -20.23 4.22 1.54
C ARG A 217 -20.24 5.39 0.55
N LEU A 218 -19.92 5.16 -0.73
CA LEU A 218 -20.04 6.17 -1.77
C LEU A 218 -21.49 6.67 -1.88
N ALA A 219 -22.47 5.77 -1.82
CA ALA A 219 -23.89 6.12 -1.86
C ALA A 219 -24.38 6.85 -0.60
N ALA A 220 -23.83 6.53 0.56
CA ALA A 220 -24.24 7.10 1.83
C ALA A 220 -23.91 8.59 2.00
N ARG A 221 -22.89 9.10 1.29
CA ARG A 221 -22.53 10.53 1.28
C ARG A 221 -22.45 11.15 2.68
N LEU A 222 -21.80 10.45 3.62
CA LEU A 222 -21.72 10.87 5.03
C LEU A 222 -21.01 12.22 5.16
N PRO A 223 -21.48 13.11 6.06
CA PRO A 223 -20.81 14.38 6.33
C PRO A 223 -19.50 14.12 7.09
N LEU A 224 -18.40 14.28 6.40
CA LEU A 224 -17.05 13.98 6.92
C LEU A 224 -16.23 15.26 6.99
N VAL A 225 -15.47 15.40 8.07
CA VAL A 225 -14.55 16.52 8.28
C VAL A 225 -13.12 16.01 8.30
N LEU A 226 -12.29 16.55 7.44
CA LEU A 226 -10.84 16.48 7.55
C LEU A 226 -10.40 17.58 8.51
N PHE A 227 -9.59 17.22 9.52
CA PHE A 227 -9.13 18.16 10.55
C PHE A 227 -7.63 18.04 10.84
N VAL A 228 -7.10 19.04 11.49
CA VAL A 228 -5.79 18.97 12.18
C VAL A 228 -5.95 19.24 13.67
N ILE A 229 -5.04 18.65 14.46
CA ILE A 229 -4.87 18.93 15.89
C ILE A 229 -3.50 19.56 16.08
N ASP A 230 -3.44 20.71 16.75
CA ASP A 230 -2.19 21.28 17.27
C ASP A 230 -1.70 20.42 18.45
N LEU A 231 -0.56 19.76 18.28
CA LEU A 231 -0.06 18.78 19.26
C LEU A 231 0.46 19.42 20.56
N ARG A 232 0.71 20.72 20.56
CA ARG A 232 1.11 21.47 21.76
C ARG A 232 -0.10 21.81 22.64
N THR A 233 -1.23 22.14 22.01
CA THR A 233 -2.43 22.65 22.72
C THR A 233 -3.56 21.62 22.79
N GLY A 234 -3.53 20.58 21.97
CA GLY A 234 -4.61 19.61 21.80
C GLY A 234 -5.84 20.17 21.06
N LYS A 235 -5.78 21.39 20.51
CA LYS A 235 -6.92 22.02 19.82
C LYS A 235 -7.09 21.47 18.42
N LEU A 236 -8.33 21.04 18.13
CA LEU A 236 -8.77 20.61 16.81
C LEU A 236 -9.24 21.80 15.97
N ARG A 237 -8.87 21.80 14.68
CA ARG A 237 -9.34 22.74 13.68
C ARG A 237 -9.73 22.00 12.41
N PRO A 238 -10.97 22.19 11.89
CA PRO A 238 -11.38 21.62 10.60
C PRO A 238 -10.58 22.28 9.46
N LEU A 239 -10.27 21.46 8.43
CA LEU A 239 -9.65 21.88 7.17
C LEU A 239 -10.64 21.84 6.01
N LEU A 240 -11.41 20.75 5.92
CA LEU A 240 -12.31 20.50 4.80
C LEU A 240 -13.54 19.72 5.28
N HIS A 241 -14.73 20.22 4.88
CA HIS A 241 -15.98 19.47 4.99
C HIS A 241 -16.28 18.78 3.66
N SER A 242 -16.57 17.51 3.68
CA SER A 242 -16.83 16.70 2.49
C SER A 242 -17.97 15.73 2.70
N ARG A 243 -18.58 15.32 1.60
CA ARG A 243 -19.49 14.18 1.55
C ARG A 243 -18.85 12.98 0.84
N ASP A 244 -17.59 13.13 0.43
CA ASP A 244 -16.78 12.03 -0.05
C ASP A 244 -16.04 11.37 1.10
N TRP A 245 -15.77 10.08 0.98
CA TRP A 245 -15.04 9.36 1.99
C TRP A 245 -13.56 9.74 1.95
N ILE A 246 -13.08 10.56 2.87
CA ILE A 246 -11.68 10.94 3.00
C ILE A 246 -10.96 9.89 3.85
N ASN A 247 -9.88 9.33 3.32
CA ASN A 247 -9.07 8.30 3.96
C ASN A 247 -7.58 8.43 3.54
N HIS A 248 -6.72 7.51 3.95
CA HIS A 248 -5.29 7.44 3.58
C HIS A 248 -4.58 8.80 3.68
N LEU A 249 -4.66 9.41 4.87
CA LEU A 249 -4.04 10.70 5.15
C LEU A 249 -2.54 10.52 5.39
N LEU A 250 -1.71 11.24 4.66
CA LEU A 250 -0.26 11.23 4.80
C LEU A 250 0.32 12.62 4.64
N PHE A 251 0.95 13.16 5.68
CA PHE A 251 1.75 14.36 5.51
C PHE A 251 2.98 14.10 4.63
N SER A 252 3.40 15.13 3.89
CA SER A 252 4.71 15.12 3.27
C SER A 252 5.79 14.87 4.35
N PRO A 253 6.78 13.99 4.10
CA PRO A 253 7.85 13.73 5.07
C PRO A 253 8.80 14.92 5.28
N THR A 254 8.72 15.96 4.44
CA THR A 254 9.63 17.12 4.46
C THR A 254 8.93 18.46 4.51
N ASP A 255 7.67 18.57 4.05
CA ASP A 255 6.87 19.80 4.14
C ASP A 255 5.79 19.63 5.20
N PRO A 256 5.92 20.27 6.38
CA PRO A 256 4.95 20.14 7.46
C PRO A 256 3.57 20.70 7.15
N ASN A 257 3.45 21.49 6.08
CA ASN A 257 2.19 22.13 5.69
C ASN A 257 1.45 21.40 4.57
N LEU A 258 2.01 20.37 3.98
CA LEU A 258 1.43 19.65 2.86
C LEU A 258 0.90 18.27 3.28
N LEU A 259 -0.41 18.08 3.15
CA LEU A 259 -1.11 16.84 3.45
C LEU A 259 -1.65 16.22 2.16
N MET A 260 -1.32 14.97 1.90
CA MET A 260 -1.97 14.12 0.90
C MET A 260 -3.14 13.39 1.55
N TYR A 261 -4.23 13.22 0.81
CA TYR A 261 -5.39 12.45 1.24
C TYR A 261 -6.08 11.78 0.05
N CYS A 262 -6.86 10.76 0.35
CA CYS A 262 -7.59 9.98 -0.64
C CYS A 262 -9.10 10.25 -0.55
N HIS A 263 -9.77 10.50 -1.69
CA HIS A 263 -11.19 10.24 -1.83
C HIS A 263 -11.39 8.75 -2.07
N GLU A 264 -11.74 8.03 -1.03
CA GLU A 264 -11.93 6.58 -1.07
C GLU A 264 -13.28 6.23 -1.73
N GLY A 265 -13.36 5.06 -2.35
CA GLY A 265 -14.56 4.56 -3.00
C GLY A 265 -14.21 3.47 -4.01
N PRO A 266 -15.16 2.98 -4.81
CA PRO A 266 -14.85 2.13 -5.94
C PRO A 266 -13.87 2.85 -6.87
N TRP A 267 -12.66 2.32 -7.03
CA TRP A 267 -11.52 3.03 -7.63
C TRP A 267 -11.79 3.54 -9.04
N GLN A 268 -12.60 2.81 -9.82
CA GLN A 268 -13.02 3.24 -11.16
C GLN A 268 -14.12 4.32 -11.17
N LYS A 269 -14.63 4.73 -10.00
CA LYS A 269 -15.71 5.73 -9.87
C LYS A 269 -15.26 7.05 -9.22
N VAL A 270 -14.10 7.08 -8.58
CA VAL A 270 -13.62 8.24 -7.82
C VAL A 270 -12.23 8.68 -8.29
N ASP A 271 -11.97 9.97 -8.27
CA ASP A 271 -10.62 10.53 -8.43
C ASP A 271 -9.98 10.60 -7.06
N ARG A 272 -9.02 9.72 -6.79
CA ARG A 272 -8.61 9.36 -5.43
C ARG A 272 -7.63 10.32 -4.79
N ILE A 273 -6.60 10.76 -5.51
CA ILE A 273 -5.36 11.32 -4.95
C ILE A 273 -5.40 12.83 -4.92
N TRP A 274 -5.37 13.40 -3.74
CA TRP A 274 -5.49 14.85 -3.50
C TRP A 274 -4.42 15.34 -2.54
N THR A 275 -4.10 16.62 -2.63
CA THR A 275 -3.30 17.34 -1.62
C THR A 275 -4.02 18.57 -1.13
N ILE A 276 -3.73 18.99 0.11
CA ILE A 276 -4.24 20.21 0.73
C ILE A 276 -3.20 20.78 1.68
N HIS A 277 -3.10 22.09 1.78
CA HIS A 277 -2.29 22.73 2.82
C HIS A 277 -2.98 22.70 4.18
N THR A 278 -2.20 22.71 5.25
CA THR A 278 -2.71 22.69 6.62
C THR A 278 -3.56 23.92 7.00
N ASP A 279 -3.54 24.99 6.22
CA ASP A 279 -4.42 26.14 6.36
C ASP A 279 -5.77 26.00 5.63
N GLY A 280 -5.96 24.87 4.91
CA GLY A 280 -7.16 24.59 4.11
C GLY A 280 -7.10 25.12 2.67
N THR A 281 -5.99 25.75 2.28
CA THR A 281 -5.77 26.25 0.91
C THR A 281 -5.14 25.19 0.01
N HIS A 282 -5.03 25.45 -1.29
CA HIS A 282 -4.36 24.61 -2.28
C HIS A 282 -4.87 23.17 -2.30
N ASN A 283 -6.20 23.01 -2.20
CA ASN A 283 -6.84 21.70 -2.37
C ASN A 283 -6.79 21.29 -3.84
N MET A 284 -5.92 20.33 -4.18
CA MET A 284 -5.56 20.01 -5.56
C MET A 284 -5.71 18.51 -5.84
N LEU A 285 -6.37 18.19 -6.96
CA LEU A 285 -6.41 16.83 -7.52
C LEU A 285 -5.07 16.50 -8.21
N ILE A 286 -4.42 15.42 -7.78
CA ILE A 286 -3.12 15.00 -8.32
C ILE A 286 -3.31 14.19 -9.59
N HIS A 287 -4.22 13.22 -9.57
CA HIS A 287 -4.51 12.37 -10.73
C HIS A 287 -6.01 12.37 -11.06
N LYS A 288 -6.33 12.87 -12.25
CA LYS A 288 -7.69 12.82 -12.82
C LYS A 288 -7.76 11.65 -13.78
N ARG A 289 -8.75 10.77 -13.58
CA ARG A 289 -9.00 9.67 -14.52
C ARG A 289 -9.48 10.22 -15.85
N THR A 290 -8.99 9.64 -16.93
CA THR A 290 -9.26 10.06 -18.32
C THR A 290 -9.78 8.91 -19.21
N MET A 291 -9.83 7.70 -18.65
CA MET A 291 -10.26 6.47 -19.34
C MET A 291 -11.36 5.76 -18.54
N PHE A 292 -12.29 5.09 -19.25
CA PHE A 292 -13.25 4.18 -18.63
C PHE A 292 -12.52 3.00 -17.98
N MET A 293 -12.88 2.66 -16.72
CA MET A 293 -12.24 1.64 -15.89
C MET A 293 -10.77 1.94 -15.53
N GLU A 294 -10.30 3.16 -15.74
CA GLU A 294 -9.03 3.61 -15.16
C GLU A 294 -9.10 3.62 -13.64
N ILE A 295 -8.04 3.14 -13.00
CA ILE A 295 -7.87 3.22 -11.55
C ILE A 295 -6.49 3.78 -11.19
N ALA A 296 -6.43 4.51 -10.07
CA ALA A 296 -5.19 4.95 -9.42
C ALA A 296 -5.34 4.76 -7.91
N GLY A 297 -4.29 4.35 -7.23
CA GLY A 297 -4.36 4.10 -5.79
C GLY A 297 -3.02 3.74 -5.16
N HIS A 298 -3.06 3.25 -3.91
CA HIS A 298 -1.87 2.90 -3.13
C HIS A 298 -0.82 4.02 -3.14
N GLU A 299 -1.30 5.25 -2.94
CA GLU A 299 -0.51 6.47 -2.97
C GLU A 299 0.49 6.56 -1.81
N PHE A 300 1.71 7.02 -2.09
CA PHE A 300 2.76 7.22 -1.09
C PHE A 300 3.74 8.33 -1.48
N TRP A 301 4.41 8.90 -0.48
CA TRP A 301 5.45 9.89 -0.70
C TRP A 301 6.81 9.26 -0.98
N SER A 302 7.58 9.85 -1.89
CA SER A 302 9.02 9.62 -1.90
C SER A 302 9.65 10.11 -0.59
N PRO A 303 10.72 9.48 -0.06
CA PRO A 303 11.33 9.89 1.21
C PRO A 303 11.88 11.33 1.23
N ASP A 304 12.10 11.94 0.06
CA ASP A 304 12.51 13.33 -0.07
C ASP A 304 11.33 14.31 -0.14
N GLY A 305 10.09 13.81 -0.08
CA GLY A 305 8.86 14.60 -0.09
C GLY A 305 8.52 15.29 -1.42
N LYS A 306 9.24 14.97 -2.50
CA LYS A 306 9.04 15.68 -3.78
C LYS A 306 8.03 15.02 -4.69
N THR A 307 7.86 13.71 -4.60
CA THR A 307 7.03 12.94 -5.52
C THR A 307 5.98 12.13 -4.78
N ILE A 308 4.74 12.21 -5.25
CA ILE A 308 3.67 11.28 -4.89
C ILE A 308 3.68 10.17 -5.91
N TRP A 309 3.92 8.95 -5.47
CA TRP A 309 3.88 7.73 -6.25
C TRP A 309 2.55 7.01 -6.03
N TYR A 310 2.05 6.30 -7.04
CA TYR A 310 0.82 5.52 -6.97
C TYR A 310 0.75 4.48 -8.07
N ASP A 311 0.06 3.37 -7.83
CA ASP A 311 -0.27 2.43 -8.89
C ASP A 311 -1.34 3.02 -9.81
N TRP A 312 -1.18 2.82 -11.10
CA TRP A 312 -2.05 3.32 -12.14
C TRP A 312 -2.33 2.21 -13.15
N GLN A 313 -3.62 1.87 -13.36
CA GLN A 313 -4.01 0.83 -14.31
C GLN A 313 -4.90 1.43 -15.41
N THR A 314 -4.58 1.09 -16.66
CA THR A 314 -5.15 1.73 -17.85
C THR A 314 -5.55 0.71 -18.93
N PRO A 315 -6.75 0.06 -18.81
CA PRO A 315 -7.68 0.07 -17.68
C PRO A 315 -7.32 -0.96 -16.60
N LYS A 316 -8.15 -1.00 -15.55
CA LYS A 316 -8.02 -1.96 -14.43
C LYS A 316 -7.83 -3.39 -14.92
N GLY A 317 -6.75 -4.02 -14.48
CA GLY A 317 -6.43 -5.41 -14.76
C GLY A 317 -5.77 -5.68 -16.12
N GLU A 318 -5.54 -4.66 -16.96
CA GLU A 318 -4.94 -4.81 -18.30
C GLU A 318 -3.52 -4.30 -18.37
N ASP A 319 -3.28 -3.01 -18.12
CA ASP A 319 -1.94 -2.41 -18.06
C ASP A 319 -1.68 -1.79 -16.70
N PHE A 320 -0.45 -1.93 -16.22
CA PHE A 320 -0.04 -1.45 -14.91
C PHE A 320 1.22 -0.59 -14.98
N TRP A 321 1.13 0.58 -14.34
CA TRP A 321 2.20 1.57 -14.24
C TRP A 321 2.41 1.94 -12.77
N LEU A 322 3.64 2.14 -12.36
CA LEU A 322 3.92 2.97 -11.20
C LEU A 322 4.10 4.41 -11.65
N ALA A 323 3.16 5.26 -11.29
CA ALA A 323 3.09 6.65 -11.70
C ALA A 323 3.59 7.57 -10.58
N GLY A 324 4.29 8.65 -10.97
CA GLY A 324 4.81 9.66 -10.06
C GLY A 324 4.43 11.07 -10.48
N TYR A 325 4.01 11.88 -9.51
CA TYR A 325 3.73 13.29 -9.67
C TYR A 325 4.65 14.12 -8.77
N ASN A 326 5.50 14.95 -9.35
CA ASN A 326 6.35 15.88 -8.60
C ASN A 326 5.56 17.11 -8.18
N VAL A 327 5.36 17.29 -6.88
CA VAL A 327 4.47 18.33 -6.33
C VAL A 327 4.97 19.76 -6.53
N ALA A 328 6.29 19.96 -6.67
CA ALA A 328 6.88 21.28 -6.88
C ALA A 328 6.87 21.70 -8.36
N THR A 329 7.05 20.76 -9.28
CA THR A 329 7.23 21.08 -10.72
C THR A 329 6.04 20.68 -11.58
N GLY A 330 5.13 19.86 -11.08
CA GLY A 330 4.02 19.26 -11.83
C GLY A 330 4.45 18.21 -12.85
N LYS A 331 5.74 17.82 -12.87
CA LYS A 331 6.24 16.78 -13.78
C LYS A 331 5.63 15.42 -13.43
N ARG A 332 5.34 14.64 -14.46
CA ARG A 332 4.74 13.32 -14.36
C ARG A 332 5.66 12.28 -15.00
N VAL A 333 5.81 11.15 -14.33
CA VAL A 333 6.58 10.00 -14.82
C VAL A 333 5.75 8.73 -14.59
N ALA A 334 5.88 7.75 -15.50
CA ALA A 334 5.23 6.45 -15.32
C ALA A 334 6.13 5.33 -15.80
N TYR A 335 6.37 4.34 -14.94
CA TYR A 335 7.16 3.15 -15.26
C TYR A 335 6.22 1.98 -15.52
N HIS A 336 6.28 1.41 -16.72
CA HIS A 336 5.50 0.22 -17.09
C HIS A 336 6.12 -1.05 -16.48
N MET A 337 5.25 -1.97 -16.06
CA MET A 337 5.63 -3.28 -15.52
C MET A 337 5.05 -4.42 -16.35
N GLN A 338 5.81 -5.53 -16.45
CA GLN A 338 5.29 -6.76 -17.00
C GLN A 338 4.26 -7.40 -16.07
N ARG A 339 3.35 -8.20 -16.60
CA ARG A 339 2.22 -8.77 -15.85
C ARG A 339 2.61 -9.48 -14.55
N ASN A 340 3.67 -10.27 -14.55
CA ASN A 340 4.10 -11.02 -13.37
C ASN A 340 4.94 -10.21 -12.38
N GLU A 341 5.23 -8.96 -12.70
CA GLU A 341 5.95 -8.00 -11.84
C GLU A 341 4.98 -7.10 -11.06
N TRP A 342 3.66 -7.20 -11.33
CA TRP A 342 2.67 -6.36 -10.67
C TRP A 342 2.64 -6.63 -9.17
N SER A 343 2.66 -5.56 -8.40
CA SER A 343 2.67 -5.61 -6.94
C SER A 343 1.47 -4.85 -6.37
N ILE A 344 1.07 -5.20 -5.15
CA ILE A 344 -0.01 -4.52 -4.43
C ILE A 344 0.50 -3.16 -3.94
N HIS A 345 1.68 -3.18 -3.29
CA HIS A 345 2.31 -2.00 -2.73
C HIS A 345 3.74 -1.83 -3.25
N PHE A 346 4.19 -0.59 -3.23
CA PHE A 346 5.52 -0.21 -3.66
C PHE A 346 6.20 0.68 -2.62
N ASN A 347 7.53 0.70 -2.64
CA ASN A 347 8.32 1.68 -1.91
C ASN A 347 9.51 2.11 -2.79
N VAL A 348 10.18 3.22 -2.43
CA VAL A 348 11.24 3.81 -3.23
C VAL A 348 12.41 4.25 -2.35
N THR A 349 13.64 4.12 -2.85
CA THR A 349 14.83 4.68 -2.21
C THR A 349 14.81 6.22 -2.22
N ARG A 350 15.55 6.84 -1.30
CA ARG A 350 15.59 8.31 -1.17
C ARG A 350 16.04 9.02 -2.46
N ASP A 351 16.95 8.41 -3.20
CA ASP A 351 17.49 8.94 -4.46
C ASP A 351 16.66 8.56 -5.69
N GLY A 352 15.63 7.73 -5.52
CA GLY A 352 14.76 7.25 -6.60
C GLY A 352 15.43 6.24 -7.53
N SER A 353 16.60 5.69 -7.16
CA SER A 353 17.36 4.76 -8.00
C SER A 353 16.81 3.34 -8.00
N LEU A 354 16.08 2.95 -6.95
CA LEU A 354 15.48 1.62 -6.80
C LEU A 354 14.06 1.75 -6.26
N PHE A 355 13.22 0.80 -6.68
CA PHE A 355 11.90 0.58 -6.08
C PHE A 355 11.80 -0.87 -5.62
N CYS A 356 10.90 -1.14 -4.68
CA CYS A 356 10.52 -2.50 -4.33
C CYS A 356 9.00 -2.66 -4.36
N GLY A 357 8.56 -3.90 -4.55
CA GLY A 357 7.16 -4.28 -4.58
C GLY A 357 6.92 -5.56 -3.79
N ASP A 358 5.71 -5.73 -3.27
CA ASP A 358 5.35 -6.89 -2.45
C ASP A 358 4.65 -8.01 -3.24
N GLY A 359 4.62 -7.89 -4.57
CA GLY A 359 3.98 -8.88 -5.44
C GLY A 359 2.47 -8.99 -5.22
N GLY A 360 1.92 -10.14 -5.52
CA GLY A 360 0.51 -10.42 -5.33
C GLY A 360 0.11 -11.76 -5.95
N ASP A 361 -0.92 -12.39 -5.37
CA ASP A 361 -1.55 -13.56 -5.98
C ASP A 361 -2.53 -13.14 -7.10
N PRO A 362 -3.03 -14.09 -7.91
CA PRO A 362 -3.99 -13.78 -8.98
C PRO A 362 -5.32 -13.16 -8.51
N GLY A 363 -5.64 -13.27 -7.23
CA GLY A 363 -6.87 -12.72 -6.63
C GLY A 363 -6.75 -11.27 -6.17
N GLN A 364 -5.54 -10.72 -6.13
CA GLN A 364 -5.27 -9.35 -5.71
C GLN A 364 -5.55 -8.32 -6.83
N VAL A 365 -5.53 -7.03 -6.48
CA VAL A 365 -5.74 -5.94 -7.44
C VAL A 365 -4.69 -5.94 -8.56
N ALA A 366 -3.52 -6.45 -8.29
CA ALA A 366 -2.43 -6.61 -9.24
C ALA A 366 -2.70 -7.69 -10.31
N HIS A 367 -3.49 -8.72 -10.00
CA HIS A 367 -3.83 -9.82 -10.93
C HIS A 367 -2.62 -10.50 -11.60
N ALA A 368 -1.50 -10.67 -10.87
CA ALA A 368 -0.29 -11.29 -11.36
C ALA A 368 -0.40 -12.84 -11.30
N PRO A 369 -0.40 -13.58 -12.42
CA PRO A 369 -0.54 -15.05 -12.42
C PRO A 369 0.63 -15.79 -11.75
N ASP A 370 1.82 -15.20 -11.77
CA ASP A 370 3.05 -15.68 -11.16
C ASP A 370 3.77 -14.51 -10.50
N GLY A 371 3.04 -13.82 -9.60
CA GLY A 371 3.48 -12.58 -8.97
C GLY A 371 3.79 -12.74 -7.47
N GLU A 372 3.89 -13.96 -6.97
CA GLU A 372 4.14 -14.23 -5.55
C GLU A 372 5.63 -14.05 -5.20
N TRP A 373 6.13 -12.80 -5.34
CA TRP A 373 7.52 -12.42 -5.10
C TRP A 373 7.61 -11.11 -4.32
N ILE A 374 8.65 -10.97 -3.51
CA ILE A 374 9.15 -9.63 -3.18
C ILE A 374 10.07 -9.20 -4.32
N GLU A 375 9.78 -8.04 -4.89
CA GLU A 375 10.41 -7.53 -6.09
C GLU A 375 11.34 -6.35 -5.80
N LEU A 376 12.43 -6.26 -6.56
CA LEU A 376 13.26 -5.08 -6.70
C LEU A 376 13.16 -4.57 -8.13
N PHE A 377 12.96 -3.27 -8.32
CA PHE A 377 12.82 -2.66 -9.63
C PHE A 377 13.92 -1.64 -9.88
N HIS A 378 14.52 -1.73 -11.07
CA HIS A 378 15.47 -0.78 -11.62
C HIS A 378 14.74 0.10 -12.64
N PRO A 379 14.49 1.40 -12.34
CA PRO A 379 13.78 2.28 -13.25
C PRO A 379 14.65 2.69 -14.42
N GLN A 380 14.10 2.67 -15.63
CA GLN A 380 14.72 3.17 -16.83
C GLN A 380 13.75 4.09 -17.58
N LEU A 381 14.11 5.36 -17.75
CA LEU A 381 13.32 6.28 -18.58
C LEU A 381 13.49 5.95 -20.05
N ILE A 382 12.41 6.10 -20.82
CA ILE A 382 12.45 6.03 -22.27
C ILE A 382 12.90 7.40 -22.78
N GLU A 383 14.06 7.45 -23.40
CA GLU A 383 14.59 8.63 -24.05
C GLU A 383 14.16 8.69 -25.52
N GLY A 384 14.08 9.88 -26.07
CA GLY A 384 13.73 10.06 -27.48
C GLY A 384 13.73 11.52 -27.90
N GLN A 385 13.63 11.73 -29.21
CA GLN A 385 13.46 13.06 -29.81
C GLN A 385 11.97 13.33 -29.97
N GLY A 386 11.49 14.41 -29.36
CA GLY A 386 10.10 14.80 -29.43
C GLY A 386 9.82 16.10 -28.65
N ILE A 387 8.61 16.61 -28.80
CA ILE A 387 8.18 17.77 -28.04
C ILE A 387 7.54 17.25 -26.75
N ASN A 388 8.18 17.49 -25.62
CA ASN A 388 7.64 17.20 -24.31
C ASN A 388 6.87 18.43 -23.79
N LEU A 389 5.54 18.38 -23.83
CA LEU A 389 4.67 19.48 -23.40
C LEU A 389 4.39 19.39 -21.89
N PRO A 390 4.09 20.53 -21.25
CA PRO A 390 3.60 20.52 -19.86
C PRO A 390 2.40 19.60 -19.69
N GLY A 391 2.46 18.76 -18.65
CA GLY A 391 1.41 17.77 -18.36
C GLY A 391 1.55 16.42 -19.09
N PHE A 392 2.51 16.27 -20.00
CA PHE A 392 2.83 14.96 -20.57
C PHE A 392 3.50 14.06 -19.54
N TRP A 393 3.24 12.77 -19.68
CA TRP A 393 3.92 11.73 -18.92
C TRP A 393 5.28 11.45 -19.55
N GLN A 394 6.34 11.46 -18.72
CA GLN A 394 7.61 10.87 -19.11
C GLN A 394 7.50 9.35 -18.94
N PRO A 395 7.51 8.57 -20.02
CA PRO A 395 7.41 7.12 -19.92
C PRO A 395 8.73 6.49 -19.49
N GLY A 396 8.63 5.37 -18.80
CA GLY A 396 9.74 4.52 -18.42
C GLY A 396 9.31 3.05 -18.36
N VAL A 397 10.26 2.19 -18.07
CA VAL A 397 10.04 0.76 -17.80
C VAL A 397 10.75 0.38 -16.51
N PHE A 398 10.21 -0.60 -15.80
CA PHE A 398 10.92 -1.28 -14.74
C PHE A 398 11.61 -2.53 -15.28
N HIS A 399 12.79 -2.80 -14.75
CA HIS A 399 13.48 -4.07 -14.87
C HIS A 399 13.42 -4.73 -13.50
N ALA A 400 12.64 -5.78 -13.39
CA ALA A 400 12.41 -6.47 -12.12
C ALA A 400 13.50 -7.48 -11.80
N GLU A 401 13.83 -7.61 -10.52
CA GLU A 401 14.63 -8.66 -9.93
C GLU A 401 13.87 -9.26 -8.74
N HIS A 402 13.68 -10.57 -8.73
CA HIS A 402 13.05 -11.27 -7.61
C HIS A 402 13.99 -11.32 -6.40
N LEU A 403 13.50 -10.89 -5.23
CA LEU A 403 14.24 -10.93 -3.97
C LEU A 403 13.88 -12.14 -3.10
N VAL A 404 12.59 -12.47 -2.97
CA VAL A 404 12.09 -13.57 -2.13
C VAL A 404 10.94 -14.26 -2.83
N ASN A 405 10.97 -15.59 -2.86
CA ASN A 405 9.84 -16.39 -3.30
C ASN A 405 8.77 -16.42 -2.19
N MET A 406 7.58 -15.94 -2.51
CA MET A 406 6.45 -15.79 -1.59
C MET A 406 5.36 -16.86 -1.79
N SER A 407 5.64 -17.96 -2.51
CA SER A 407 4.64 -19.02 -2.82
C SER A 407 4.04 -19.71 -1.59
N ARG A 408 4.66 -19.59 -0.42
CA ARG A 408 4.11 -20.05 0.87
C ARG A 408 3.37 -18.95 1.65
N HIS A 409 3.42 -17.72 1.18
CA HIS A 409 2.73 -16.59 1.81
C HIS A 409 1.25 -16.62 1.45
N ASN A 410 0.39 -16.39 2.43
CA ASN A 410 -1.03 -16.20 2.18
C ASN A 410 -1.32 -14.69 2.04
N TYR A 411 -1.59 -14.25 0.83
CA TYR A 411 -1.82 -12.85 0.46
C TYR A 411 -3.13 -12.22 1.01
N HIS A 412 -3.90 -12.94 1.84
CA HIS A 412 -4.86 -12.27 2.71
C HIS A 412 -4.17 -11.33 3.72
N LEU A 413 -2.89 -11.59 4.00
CA LEU A 413 -1.99 -10.67 4.69
C LEU A 413 -1.12 -9.98 3.63
N GLU A 414 -1.26 -8.67 3.47
CA GLU A 414 -0.44 -7.90 2.54
C GLU A 414 0.99 -7.76 3.11
N PRO A 415 2.07 -8.04 2.34
CA PRO A 415 3.45 -8.02 2.87
C PRO A 415 3.95 -6.64 3.30
N ASN A 416 3.51 -5.55 2.65
CA ASN A 416 3.86 -4.17 3.00
C ASN A 416 5.36 -3.87 3.02
N VAL A 417 5.97 -3.85 1.83
CA VAL A 417 7.40 -3.60 1.68
C VAL A 417 7.84 -2.19 2.01
N SER A 418 9.04 -2.05 2.57
CA SER A 418 9.73 -0.75 2.72
C SER A 418 11.24 -0.93 2.73
N PHE A 419 11.99 0.00 2.12
CA PHE A 419 13.44 0.04 2.25
C PHE A 419 13.86 0.47 3.66
N THR A 420 14.94 -0.13 4.18
CA THR A 420 15.64 0.46 5.33
C THR A 420 16.28 1.80 4.95
N PRO A 421 16.48 2.72 5.92
CA PRO A 421 17.07 4.03 5.63
C PRO A 421 18.44 3.99 4.96
N ASP A 422 19.24 2.93 5.20
CA ASP A 422 20.53 2.70 4.54
C ASP A 422 20.42 2.01 3.17
N GLN A 423 19.19 1.68 2.74
CA GLN A 423 18.82 1.09 1.45
C GLN A 423 19.43 -0.30 1.18
N LYS A 424 19.94 -0.97 2.23
CA LYS A 424 20.54 -2.30 2.07
C LYS A 424 19.55 -3.45 2.18
N TRP A 425 18.39 -3.19 2.77
CA TRP A 425 17.38 -4.18 3.04
C TRP A 425 16.00 -3.72 2.59
N VAL A 426 15.17 -4.67 2.18
CA VAL A 426 13.73 -4.50 2.05
C VAL A 426 13.07 -5.24 3.21
N ILE A 427 12.32 -4.51 4.03
CA ILE A 427 11.51 -5.04 5.13
C ILE A 427 10.15 -5.47 4.57
N PHE A 428 9.64 -6.60 5.03
CA PHE A 428 8.29 -7.07 4.72
C PHE A 428 7.76 -7.94 5.87
N ARG A 429 6.45 -8.11 5.95
CA ARG A 429 5.83 -9.06 6.88
C ARG A 429 5.31 -10.27 6.11
N SER A 430 5.35 -11.44 6.73
CA SER A 430 4.88 -12.66 6.10
C SER A 430 4.40 -13.70 7.10
N ASN A 431 3.42 -14.50 6.68
CA ASN A 431 2.90 -15.66 7.39
C ASN A 431 3.35 -16.99 6.77
N MET A 432 4.43 -16.98 5.96
CA MET A 432 4.94 -18.15 5.24
C MET A 432 5.34 -19.33 6.14
N PHE A 433 5.54 -19.07 7.44
CA PHE A 433 5.85 -20.07 8.46
C PHE A 433 4.72 -20.29 9.48
N GLY A 434 3.50 -19.83 9.17
CA GLY A 434 2.31 -19.94 10.01
C GLY A 434 1.95 -18.62 10.68
N PRO A 435 2.52 -18.24 11.85
CA PRO A 435 2.33 -16.92 12.44
C PRO A 435 2.95 -15.81 11.58
N THR A 436 2.45 -14.59 11.74
CA THR A 436 3.05 -13.43 11.09
C THR A 436 4.35 -13.02 11.78
N TYR A 437 5.40 -12.81 10.99
CA TYR A 437 6.66 -12.24 11.42
C TYR A 437 7.11 -11.13 10.47
N VAL A 438 8.01 -10.28 10.94
CA VAL A 438 8.70 -9.31 10.09
C VAL A 438 10.03 -9.90 9.63
N PHE A 439 10.31 -9.71 8.34
CA PHE A 439 11.51 -10.17 7.66
C PHE A 439 12.25 -9.00 7.02
N ALA A 440 13.53 -9.19 6.78
CA ALA A 440 14.35 -8.33 5.95
C ALA A 440 15.01 -9.18 4.86
N VAL A 441 14.98 -8.73 3.62
CA VAL A 441 15.77 -9.31 2.53
C VAL A 441 16.86 -8.34 2.10
N GLU A 442 18.08 -8.85 1.93
CA GLU A 442 19.23 -8.06 1.51
C GLU A 442 19.10 -7.70 0.03
N VAL A 443 19.24 -6.40 -0.31
CA VAL A 443 19.18 -5.91 -1.70
C VAL A 443 20.31 -6.49 -2.54
N ALA A 444 21.51 -6.63 -1.94
CA ALA A 444 22.62 -7.30 -2.59
C ALA A 444 22.49 -8.83 -2.51
N LYS A 445 22.89 -9.53 -3.57
CA LYS A 445 22.97 -11.00 -3.53
C LYS A 445 24.02 -11.46 -2.53
N ALA A 446 23.72 -12.55 -1.83
CA ALA A 446 24.69 -13.20 -0.97
C ALA A 446 25.90 -13.66 -1.81
N ASN A 447 27.10 -13.25 -1.39
CA ASN A 447 28.32 -13.75 -2.03
C ASN A 447 28.34 -15.27 -1.92
N ARG A 448 28.37 -15.97 -3.05
CA ARG A 448 28.67 -17.42 -3.05
C ARG A 448 30.08 -17.56 -2.48
N ALA A 449 30.17 -17.96 -1.21
CA ALA A 449 31.46 -18.27 -0.61
C ALA A 449 32.16 -19.35 -1.44
N GLY A 450 33.27 -18.97 -2.12
CA GLY A 450 34.30 -19.87 -2.60
C GLY A 450 33.91 -20.89 -3.66
N GLY A 451 33.59 -20.44 -4.85
CA GLY A 451 33.85 -21.24 -6.05
C GLY A 451 35.25 -20.90 -6.56
N THR A 452 36.25 -21.73 -6.27
CA THR A 452 37.52 -21.72 -7.01
C THR A 452 37.17 -21.88 -8.49
N GLN A 453 37.49 -20.86 -9.30
CA GLN A 453 37.49 -21.00 -10.75
C GLN A 453 38.46 -22.11 -11.16
N PRO A 454 38.09 -22.93 -12.15
CA PRO A 454 38.99 -23.91 -12.73
C PRO A 454 40.10 -23.26 -13.51
#